data_a64e410c8ea338d000d8a23f9d19b6b5
#
_entry.id   a64e410c8ea338d000d8a23f9d19b6b5
#
_cell.length_a   1.000
_cell.length_b   1.000
_cell.length_c   1.000
_cell.angle_alpha   90.00
_cell.angle_beta   90.00
_cell.angle_gamma   90.00
#
_symmetry.space_group_name_H-M   'P 1'
#
loop_
_entity.id
_entity.type
_entity.pdbx_description
1 polymer ?
#
loop_
_entity_poly.entity_id
_entity_poly.type
_entity_poly.pdbx_seq_one_letter_code
_entity_poly.pdbx_strand_id
1 'polypeptide(L)'
;EKQKGDINFPFRNVRDILLADDLTMVNFEGTLTTEGRNPDKTGNEFLFRADPSYVDMLPAGGVDTVSLENNHVLDMGDSGLEETKETLLAAGIPYASEGEPAILTVKGVKIGSLAYQTFGGRHDELIAKVPGDIQALRDQGCDIVIVSYHWGAEKDYYPNDNQVRLGRATVDAGADLVVGHHSHRINPIEYYNGKYICYSLGNFSFAGNNKPSDMTTFLFQIRMRLRDGEATSEAFKIIPCRISSRTDYNDFAPTPYTDDSSIEVVLRTLRENGKRLDYAVEEYPLKWPDEE
;
A
#
# COMPACT_ATOMS: atom_id res chain seq x y z
N GLU A 1 -7.23 -19.18 -17.54
CA GLU A 1 -7.07 -20.66 -17.46
C GLU A 1 -5.64 -21.13 -17.23
N LYS A 2 -4.61 -20.43 -17.77
CA LYS A 2 -3.18 -20.79 -17.57
C LYS A 2 -2.66 -20.54 -16.14
N GLN A 3 -3.38 -19.81 -15.33
CA GLN A 3 -2.99 -19.40 -13.97
C GLN A 3 -3.72 -20.20 -12.88
N LYS A 4 -4.70 -21.03 -13.26
CA LYS A 4 -5.44 -21.87 -12.33
C LYS A 4 -4.50 -22.85 -11.62
N GLY A 5 -4.36 -22.65 -10.31
CA GLY A 5 -3.59 -23.52 -9.42
C GLY A 5 -2.17 -23.07 -9.14
N ASP A 6 -1.66 -21.98 -9.71
CA ASP A 6 -0.37 -21.39 -9.31
C ASP A 6 -0.58 -20.25 -8.30
N ILE A 7 -0.56 -20.60 -7.04
CA ILE A 7 -0.70 -19.68 -5.90
C ILE A 7 0.38 -18.60 -5.88
N ASN A 8 1.55 -18.85 -6.45
CA ASN A 8 2.66 -17.90 -6.46
C ASN A 8 2.57 -16.93 -7.64
N PHE A 9 1.64 -17.12 -8.56
CA PHE A 9 1.61 -16.40 -9.83
C PHE A 9 1.66 -14.86 -9.69
N PRO A 10 0.85 -14.23 -8.81
CA PRO A 10 0.85 -12.77 -8.66
C PRO A 10 2.17 -12.20 -8.12
N PHE A 11 2.94 -12.99 -7.38
CA PHE A 11 4.17 -12.57 -6.69
C PHE A 11 5.44 -13.18 -7.28
N ARG A 12 5.33 -14.09 -8.25
CA ARG A 12 6.45 -14.94 -8.72
C ARG A 12 7.74 -14.20 -9.07
N ASN A 13 7.65 -12.96 -9.56
CA ASN A 13 8.82 -12.18 -10.01
C ASN A 13 9.32 -11.19 -8.93
N VAL A 14 8.62 -11.08 -7.81
CA VAL A 14 8.96 -10.19 -6.69
C VAL A 14 9.04 -10.94 -5.35
N ARG A 15 8.62 -12.19 -5.32
CA ARG A 15 8.54 -13.01 -4.11
C ARG A 15 9.83 -13.03 -3.30
N ASP A 16 10.97 -13.24 -3.95
CA ASP A 16 12.26 -13.31 -3.26
C ASP A 16 12.66 -11.96 -2.64
N ILE A 17 12.19 -10.85 -3.23
CA ILE A 17 12.36 -9.49 -2.69
C ILE A 17 11.52 -9.34 -1.42
N LEU A 18 10.23 -9.70 -1.49
CA LEU A 18 9.30 -9.54 -0.37
C LEU A 18 9.64 -10.47 0.81
N LEU A 19 10.06 -11.70 0.52
CA LEU A 19 10.52 -12.65 1.57
C LEU A 19 11.85 -12.26 2.23
N ALA A 20 12.64 -11.39 1.61
CA ALA A 20 13.87 -10.85 2.18
C ALA A 20 13.61 -9.66 3.12
N ASP A 21 12.44 -9.06 3.05
CA ASP A 21 12.02 -7.98 3.94
C ASP A 21 11.59 -8.51 5.31
N ASP A 22 11.71 -7.69 6.33
CA ASP A 22 11.27 -8.02 7.68
C ASP A 22 9.76 -7.92 7.86
N LEU A 23 9.12 -7.06 7.07
CA LEU A 23 7.68 -6.83 7.02
C LEU A 23 7.27 -6.31 5.65
N THR A 24 6.31 -6.98 5.03
CA THR A 24 5.67 -6.55 3.79
C THR A 24 4.19 -6.22 4.04
N MET A 25 3.81 -4.97 3.77
CA MET A 25 2.42 -4.50 3.83
C MET A 25 1.91 -4.16 2.43
N VAL A 26 0.67 -4.55 2.12
CA VAL A 26 0.00 -4.21 0.85
C VAL A 26 -1.40 -3.63 1.10
N ASN A 27 -1.90 -2.82 0.16
CA ASN A 27 -3.32 -2.49 0.08
C ASN A 27 -4.06 -3.66 -0.58
N PHE A 28 -4.98 -4.26 0.15
CA PHE A 28 -5.85 -5.32 -0.38
C PHE A 28 -7.17 -4.71 -0.87
N GLU A 29 -7.25 -4.47 -2.17
CA GLU A 29 -8.37 -3.77 -2.81
C GLU A 29 -9.34 -4.77 -3.45
N GLY A 30 -10.27 -5.25 -2.64
CA GLY A 30 -11.26 -6.26 -3.03
C GLY A 30 -11.76 -7.06 -1.84
N THR A 31 -12.48 -8.15 -2.13
CA THR A 31 -13.06 -9.05 -1.12
C THR A 31 -12.70 -10.51 -1.37
N LEU A 32 -12.50 -11.25 -0.29
CA LEU A 32 -12.31 -12.71 -0.25
C LEU A 32 -13.58 -13.34 0.31
N THR A 33 -14.53 -13.67 -0.58
CA THR A 33 -15.84 -14.10 -0.13
C THR A 33 -16.57 -14.97 -1.16
N THR A 34 -17.36 -15.91 -0.67
CA THR A 34 -18.36 -16.64 -1.46
C THR A 34 -19.71 -15.93 -1.47
N GLU A 35 -19.89 -14.93 -0.60
CA GLU A 35 -21.12 -14.17 -0.43
C GLU A 35 -21.49 -13.30 -1.64
N GLY A 36 -22.68 -12.75 -1.57
CA GLY A 36 -23.39 -12.12 -2.67
C GLY A 36 -22.77 -10.86 -3.25
N ARG A 37 -23.61 -9.87 -3.49
CA ARG A 37 -23.27 -8.58 -4.09
C ARG A 37 -23.83 -7.48 -3.20
N ASN A 38 -23.12 -6.38 -3.07
CA ASN A 38 -23.65 -5.19 -2.44
C ASN A 38 -24.87 -4.68 -3.25
N PRO A 39 -26.07 -4.63 -2.66
CA PRO A 39 -27.28 -4.20 -3.37
C PRO A 39 -27.24 -2.72 -3.79
N ASP A 40 -26.44 -1.89 -3.11
CA ASP A 40 -26.30 -0.47 -3.40
C ASP A 40 -25.39 -0.19 -4.59
N LYS A 41 -24.53 -1.15 -4.97
CA LYS A 41 -23.68 -1.11 -6.17
C LYS A 41 -24.41 -1.72 -7.37
N THR A 42 -25.23 -0.91 -8.05
CA THR A 42 -26.17 -1.40 -9.09
C THR A 42 -25.79 -1.07 -10.53
N GLY A 43 -24.72 -0.29 -10.75
CA GLY A 43 -24.31 0.22 -12.07
C GLY A 43 -23.26 -0.64 -12.79
N ASN A 44 -22.51 0.01 -13.69
CA ASN A 44 -21.35 -0.56 -14.39
C ASN A 44 -20.06 -0.45 -13.55
N GLU A 45 -20.20 -0.49 -12.24
CA GLU A 45 -19.08 -0.41 -11.31
C GLU A 45 -18.27 -1.69 -11.34
N PHE A 46 -16.96 -1.57 -11.22
CA PHE A 46 -16.11 -2.73 -10.99
C PHE A 46 -16.37 -3.28 -9.60
N LEU A 47 -16.59 -4.59 -9.52
CA LEU A 47 -16.77 -5.30 -8.25
C LEU A 47 -15.66 -6.34 -8.15
N PHE A 48 -14.83 -6.23 -7.11
CA PHE A 48 -13.70 -7.11 -6.91
C PHE A 48 -14.00 -8.17 -5.86
N ARG A 49 -14.16 -9.40 -6.35
CA ARG A 49 -14.38 -10.58 -5.53
C ARG A 49 -13.45 -11.71 -5.97
N ALA A 50 -12.83 -12.34 -4.99
CA ALA A 50 -12.10 -13.59 -5.17
C ALA A 50 -12.63 -14.65 -4.21
N ASP A 51 -12.47 -15.93 -4.58
CA ASP A 51 -12.74 -17.05 -3.69
C ASP A 51 -11.81 -16.98 -2.46
N PRO A 52 -12.30 -17.25 -1.23
CA PRO A 52 -11.49 -17.21 -0.01
C PRO A 52 -10.19 -18.00 -0.07
N SER A 53 -10.14 -19.11 -0.84
CA SER A 53 -8.92 -19.92 -1.03
C SER A 53 -7.75 -19.16 -1.68
N TYR A 54 -8.02 -18.02 -2.32
CA TYR A 54 -6.95 -17.16 -2.87
C TYR A 54 -6.17 -16.42 -1.80
N VAL A 55 -6.62 -16.40 -0.53
CA VAL A 55 -5.87 -15.78 0.57
C VAL A 55 -4.46 -16.33 0.71
N ASP A 56 -4.28 -17.63 0.42
CA ASP A 56 -2.99 -18.31 0.51
C ASP A 56 -1.90 -17.69 -0.38
N MET A 57 -2.29 -16.90 -1.42
CA MET A 57 -1.34 -16.16 -2.25
C MET A 57 -0.55 -15.11 -1.44
N LEU A 58 -1.16 -14.53 -0.41
CA LEU A 58 -0.55 -13.47 0.39
C LEU A 58 0.67 -13.99 1.17
N PRO A 59 0.53 -14.96 2.09
CA PRO A 59 1.69 -15.50 2.81
C PRO A 59 2.67 -16.22 1.88
N ALA A 60 2.20 -16.91 0.83
CA ALA A 60 3.07 -17.54 -0.14
C ALA A 60 3.90 -16.51 -0.94
N GLY A 61 3.38 -15.31 -1.13
CA GLY A 61 4.04 -14.18 -1.79
C GLY A 61 4.98 -13.38 -0.88
N GLY A 62 4.99 -13.64 0.43
CA GLY A 62 5.78 -12.88 1.41
C GLY A 62 5.06 -11.64 1.95
N VAL A 63 3.72 -11.61 1.89
CA VAL A 63 2.91 -10.54 2.50
C VAL A 63 2.60 -10.89 3.95
N ASP A 64 2.86 -9.97 4.87
CA ASP A 64 2.68 -10.16 6.31
C ASP A 64 1.42 -9.48 6.85
N THR A 65 0.98 -8.39 6.24
CA THR A 65 -0.20 -7.62 6.68
C THR A 65 -0.82 -6.85 5.53
N VAL A 66 -2.09 -6.48 5.67
CA VAL A 66 -2.80 -5.73 4.65
C VAL A 66 -3.50 -4.49 5.22
N SER A 67 -3.58 -3.43 4.41
CA SER A 67 -4.57 -2.37 4.58
C SER A 67 -5.86 -2.81 3.90
N LEU A 68 -6.97 -2.78 4.63
CA LEU A 68 -8.29 -3.22 4.17
C LEU A 68 -9.29 -2.03 4.10
N GLU A 69 -8.80 -0.79 4.00
CA GLU A 69 -9.63 0.40 3.81
C GLU A 69 -9.47 0.96 2.41
N ASN A 70 -10.51 0.76 1.57
CA ASN A 70 -10.57 1.27 0.19
C ASN A 70 -12.02 1.28 -0.31
N ASN A 71 -12.28 1.81 -1.50
CA ASN A 71 -13.61 1.89 -2.10
C ASN A 71 -14.20 0.53 -2.52
N HIS A 72 -13.44 -0.56 -2.44
CA HIS A 72 -13.86 -1.90 -2.82
C HIS A 72 -14.10 -2.84 -1.62
N VAL A 73 -13.87 -2.40 -0.39
CA VAL A 73 -14.06 -3.25 0.80
C VAL A 73 -15.51 -3.76 0.96
N LEU A 74 -16.49 -2.95 0.50
CA LEU A 74 -17.91 -3.28 0.56
C LEU A 74 -18.49 -3.72 -0.79
N ASP A 75 -17.68 -4.20 -1.72
CA ASP A 75 -18.19 -4.67 -3.02
C ASP A 75 -19.19 -5.81 -2.89
N MET A 76 -19.02 -6.63 -1.87
CA MET A 76 -19.92 -7.75 -1.55
C MET A 76 -20.76 -7.48 -0.27
N GLY A 77 -20.87 -6.21 0.15
CA GLY A 77 -21.60 -5.81 1.35
C GLY A 77 -20.88 -6.16 2.65
N ASP A 78 -21.56 -5.93 3.77
CA ASP A 78 -20.98 -6.15 5.10
C ASP A 78 -20.62 -7.62 5.33
N SER A 79 -21.47 -8.57 4.91
CA SER A 79 -21.16 -10.00 5.04
C SER A 79 -19.92 -10.42 4.26
N GLY A 80 -19.71 -9.84 3.07
CA GLY A 80 -18.51 -10.10 2.27
C GLY A 80 -17.26 -9.51 2.91
N LEU A 81 -17.36 -8.35 3.56
CA LEU A 81 -16.26 -7.76 4.32
C LEU A 81 -15.91 -8.62 5.54
N GLU A 82 -16.89 -9.05 6.31
CA GLU A 82 -16.64 -9.91 7.48
C GLU A 82 -16.01 -11.25 7.09
N GLU A 83 -16.50 -11.93 6.04
CA GLU A 83 -15.87 -13.16 5.54
C GLU A 83 -14.43 -12.89 5.06
N THR A 84 -14.16 -11.72 4.46
CA THR A 84 -12.81 -11.31 4.06
C THR A 84 -11.89 -11.18 5.28
N LYS A 85 -12.34 -10.51 6.34
CA LYS A 85 -11.59 -10.34 7.59
C LYS A 85 -11.29 -11.68 8.24
N GLU A 86 -12.31 -12.55 8.38
CA GLU A 86 -12.15 -13.90 8.93
C GLU A 86 -11.17 -14.74 8.12
N THR A 87 -11.25 -14.66 6.79
CA THR A 87 -10.37 -15.36 5.87
C THR A 87 -8.92 -14.92 6.02
N LEU A 88 -8.65 -13.60 6.09
CA LEU A 88 -7.33 -13.04 6.32
C LEU A 88 -6.74 -13.51 7.65
N LEU A 89 -7.50 -13.41 8.74
CA LEU A 89 -7.05 -13.84 10.07
C LEU A 89 -6.79 -15.35 10.14
N ALA A 90 -7.63 -16.16 9.51
CA ALA A 90 -7.45 -17.61 9.43
C ALA A 90 -6.18 -18.01 8.69
N ALA A 91 -5.76 -17.20 7.70
CA ALA A 91 -4.49 -17.36 6.98
C ALA A 91 -3.28 -16.77 7.73
N GLY A 92 -3.48 -16.19 8.91
CA GLY A 92 -2.41 -15.54 9.68
C GLY A 92 -2.00 -14.17 9.15
N ILE A 93 -2.83 -13.52 8.35
CA ILE A 93 -2.61 -12.17 7.80
C ILE A 93 -3.42 -11.16 8.61
N PRO A 94 -2.83 -10.44 9.57
CA PRO A 94 -3.49 -9.33 10.23
C PRO A 94 -3.80 -8.21 9.22
N TYR A 95 -4.90 -7.53 9.45
CA TYR A 95 -5.33 -6.41 8.62
C TYR A 95 -5.53 -5.14 9.44
N ALA A 96 -5.33 -3.98 8.82
CA ALA A 96 -5.76 -2.70 9.36
C ALA A 96 -7.02 -2.22 8.63
N SER A 97 -8.05 -1.89 9.39
CA SER A 97 -9.29 -1.26 8.94
C SER A 97 -9.63 -0.11 9.88
N GLU A 98 -10.57 0.76 9.50
CA GLU A 98 -10.91 1.89 10.36
C GLU A 98 -11.49 1.45 11.70
N GLY A 99 -10.82 1.81 12.79
CA GLY A 99 -11.15 1.37 14.15
C GLY A 99 -10.62 -0.02 14.53
N GLU A 100 -10.01 -0.73 13.61
CA GLU A 100 -9.40 -2.06 13.81
C GLU A 100 -7.94 -2.04 13.35
N PRO A 101 -6.98 -1.61 14.21
CA PRO A 101 -5.58 -1.57 13.86
C PRO A 101 -4.98 -2.99 13.76
N ALA A 102 -4.03 -3.19 12.85
CA ALA A 102 -3.18 -4.36 12.91
C ALA A 102 -1.96 -4.09 13.80
N ILE A 103 -1.60 -5.07 14.64
CA ILE A 103 -0.41 -5.00 15.49
C ILE A 103 0.41 -6.27 15.30
N LEU A 104 1.68 -6.10 14.92
CA LEU A 104 2.63 -7.19 14.73
C LEU A 104 3.89 -6.95 15.56
N THR A 105 4.61 -8.03 15.85
CA THR A 105 5.96 -7.92 16.45
C THR A 105 6.97 -8.53 15.50
N VAL A 106 7.90 -7.72 15.04
CA VAL A 106 8.94 -8.10 14.08
C VAL A 106 10.30 -7.87 14.71
N LYS A 107 11.09 -8.92 14.90
CA LYS A 107 12.42 -8.84 15.55
C LYS A 107 12.41 -8.12 16.91
N GLY A 108 11.32 -8.25 17.66
CA GLY A 108 11.16 -7.62 18.96
C GLY A 108 10.64 -6.17 18.92
N VAL A 109 10.44 -5.59 17.74
CA VAL A 109 9.84 -4.26 17.53
C VAL A 109 8.34 -4.42 17.33
N LYS A 110 7.54 -3.69 18.08
CA LYS A 110 6.08 -3.73 17.96
C LYS A 110 5.62 -2.66 16.97
N ILE A 111 4.98 -3.10 15.89
CA ILE A 111 4.54 -2.27 14.78
C ILE A 111 3.01 -2.24 14.77
N GLY A 112 2.43 -1.03 14.84
CA GLY A 112 1.01 -0.80 14.67
C GLY A 112 0.72 -0.21 13.29
N SER A 113 -0.34 -0.66 12.63
CA SER A 113 -0.82 -0.05 11.40
C SER A 113 -2.28 0.37 11.50
N LEU A 114 -2.58 1.55 10.95
CA LEU A 114 -3.91 2.13 10.82
C LEU A 114 -4.26 2.25 9.34
N ALA A 115 -5.54 2.19 9.02
CA ALA A 115 -6.00 2.35 7.66
C ALA A 115 -7.27 3.21 7.59
N TYR A 116 -7.34 4.08 6.59
CA TYR A 116 -8.47 5.00 6.38
C TYR A 116 -8.73 5.23 4.91
N GLN A 117 -9.96 5.59 4.59
CA GLN A 117 -10.33 6.12 3.28
C GLN A 117 -10.91 7.53 3.42
N THR A 118 -10.70 8.39 2.40
CA THR A 118 -11.09 9.80 2.47
C THR A 118 -12.32 10.14 1.63
N PHE A 119 -13.02 9.15 1.11
CA PHE A 119 -14.23 9.38 0.30
C PHE A 119 -15.31 10.10 1.10
N GLY A 120 -16.08 10.95 0.41
CA GLY A 120 -17.05 11.82 1.07
C GLY A 120 -16.45 13.09 1.71
N GLY A 121 -15.16 13.39 1.46
CA GLY A 121 -14.54 14.64 1.92
C GLY A 121 -14.06 14.61 3.39
N ARG A 122 -13.74 13.43 3.92
CA ARG A 122 -13.42 13.18 5.33
C ARG A 122 -12.06 13.71 5.82
N HIS A 123 -11.34 14.52 5.04
CA HIS A 123 -9.98 14.95 5.38
C HIS A 123 -9.90 15.68 6.72
N ASP A 124 -10.80 16.63 7.01
CA ASP A 124 -10.79 17.37 8.28
C ASP A 124 -11.18 16.49 9.46
N GLU A 125 -12.12 15.58 9.28
CA GLU A 125 -12.47 14.55 10.26
C GLU A 125 -11.25 13.70 10.61
N LEU A 126 -10.53 13.19 9.60
CA LEU A 126 -9.36 12.34 9.81
C LEU A 126 -8.19 13.10 10.43
N ILE A 127 -7.96 14.37 10.07
CA ILE A 127 -6.98 15.22 10.73
C ILE A 127 -7.26 15.34 12.24
N ALA A 128 -8.54 15.38 12.62
CA ALA A 128 -8.91 15.44 14.04
C ALA A 128 -8.86 14.08 14.74
N LYS A 129 -9.14 12.98 14.02
CA LYS A 129 -9.26 11.63 14.57
C LYS A 129 -7.91 10.92 14.72
N VAL A 130 -7.08 10.96 13.67
CA VAL A 130 -5.86 10.15 13.56
C VAL A 130 -4.86 10.36 14.70
N PRO A 131 -4.67 11.58 15.27
CA PRO A 131 -3.79 11.76 16.43
C PRO A 131 -4.17 10.89 17.63
N GLY A 132 -5.47 10.75 17.91
CA GLY A 132 -5.95 9.90 19.00
C GLY A 132 -5.72 8.40 18.73
N ASP A 133 -5.90 7.98 17.49
CA ASP A 133 -5.69 6.57 17.10
C ASP A 133 -4.20 6.20 17.12
N ILE A 134 -3.30 7.12 16.71
CA ILE A 134 -1.84 6.94 16.83
C ILE A 134 -1.46 6.84 18.31
N GLN A 135 -1.96 7.74 19.14
CA GLN A 135 -1.67 7.71 20.59
C GLN A 135 -2.14 6.40 21.22
N ALA A 136 -3.33 5.88 20.83
CA ALA A 136 -3.83 4.61 21.31
C ALA A 136 -2.92 3.41 20.94
N LEU A 137 -2.25 3.45 19.80
CA LEU A 137 -1.23 2.44 19.44
C LEU A 137 0.06 2.62 20.27
N ARG A 138 0.50 3.86 20.50
CA ARG A 138 1.64 4.15 21.37
C ARG A 138 1.38 3.68 22.81
N ASP A 139 0.18 3.91 23.34
CA ASP A 139 -0.23 3.45 24.67
C ASP A 139 -0.27 1.92 24.77
N GLN A 140 -0.50 1.24 23.67
CA GLN A 140 -0.38 -0.21 23.55
C GLN A 140 1.09 -0.69 23.40
N GLY A 141 2.05 0.22 23.38
CA GLY A 141 3.47 -0.07 23.27
C GLY A 141 3.96 -0.31 21.84
N CYS A 142 3.28 0.23 20.83
CA CYS A 142 3.79 0.19 19.45
C CYS A 142 4.98 1.14 19.31
N ASP A 143 6.10 0.59 18.88
CA ASP A 143 7.36 1.30 18.64
C ASP A 143 7.33 2.05 17.30
N ILE A 144 6.64 1.49 16.32
CA ILE A 144 6.47 2.04 14.97
C ILE A 144 4.96 2.11 14.66
N VAL A 145 4.52 3.24 14.09
CA VAL A 145 3.14 3.41 13.62
C VAL A 145 3.15 3.75 12.12
N ILE A 146 2.50 2.91 11.33
CA ILE A 146 2.30 3.08 9.89
C ILE A 146 0.84 3.45 9.64
N VAL A 147 0.59 4.49 8.83
CA VAL A 147 -0.78 4.90 8.48
C VAL A 147 -0.98 4.77 6.98
N SER A 148 -1.96 3.96 6.60
CA SER A 148 -2.35 3.74 5.20
C SER A 148 -3.58 4.56 4.85
N TYR A 149 -3.56 5.22 3.70
CA TYR A 149 -4.70 5.98 3.17
C TYR A 149 -5.10 5.50 1.77
N HIS A 150 -6.41 5.36 1.56
CA HIS A 150 -6.99 5.24 0.24
C HIS A 150 -7.66 6.57 -0.11
N TRP A 151 -7.03 7.37 -0.96
CA TRP A 151 -7.32 8.79 -1.12
C TRP A 151 -7.04 9.36 -2.51
N GLY A 152 -7.48 10.61 -2.73
CA GLY A 152 -7.21 11.35 -3.95
C GLY A 152 -8.18 11.00 -5.09
N ALA A 153 -7.71 11.11 -6.30
CA ALA A 153 -8.47 10.82 -7.51
C ALA A 153 -7.75 9.82 -8.40
N GLU A 154 -8.51 8.95 -9.06
CA GLU A 154 -7.96 8.02 -10.04
C GLU A 154 -7.25 8.74 -11.18
N LYS A 155 -6.14 8.15 -11.64
CA LYS A 155 -5.30 8.62 -12.75
C LYS A 155 -4.46 9.87 -12.48
N ASP A 156 -4.50 10.42 -11.26
CA ASP A 156 -3.64 11.52 -10.89
C ASP A 156 -2.23 11.05 -10.54
N TYR A 157 -1.21 11.71 -11.11
CA TYR A 157 0.21 11.43 -10.89
C TYR A 157 0.83 12.26 -9.76
N TYR A 158 0.04 13.07 -9.08
CA TYR A 158 0.46 13.91 -7.95
C TYR A 158 -0.68 14.06 -6.95
N PRO A 159 -0.36 14.23 -5.65
CA PRO A 159 -1.38 14.43 -4.64
C PRO A 159 -2.01 15.81 -4.74
N ASN A 160 -3.29 15.91 -4.38
CA ASN A 160 -3.95 17.20 -4.19
C ASN A 160 -3.62 17.78 -2.79
N ASP A 161 -3.98 19.07 -2.58
CA ASP A 161 -3.67 19.79 -1.35
C ASP A 161 -4.26 19.11 -0.10
N ASN A 162 -5.41 18.45 -0.19
CA ASN A 162 -6.00 17.74 0.94
C ASN A 162 -5.21 16.50 1.34
N GLN A 163 -4.67 15.75 0.37
CA GLN A 163 -3.79 14.62 0.63
C GLN A 163 -2.48 15.10 1.29
N VAL A 164 -1.89 16.19 0.79
CA VAL A 164 -0.67 16.79 1.35
C VAL A 164 -0.91 17.23 2.79
N ARG A 165 -2.00 17.97 3.03
CA ARG A 165 -2.37 18.44 4.36
C ARG A 165 -2.60 17.29 5.35
N LEU A 166 -3.37 16.27 4.95
CA LEU A 166 -3.64 15.12 5.81
C LEU A 166 -2.38 14.29 6.06
N GLY A 167 -1.57 14.01 5.03
CA GLY A 167 -0.34 13.25 5.16
C GLY A 167 0.65 13.90 6.11
N ARG A 168 0.88 15.22 5.97
CA ARG A 168 1.76 15.99 6.87
C ARG A 168 1.20 16.05 8.29
N ALA A 169 -0.10 16.29 8.48
CA ALA A 169 -0.74 16.27 9.78
C ALA A 169 -0.63 14.90 10.48
N THR A 170 -0.66 13.81 9.73
CA THR A 170 -0.49 12.46 10.24
C THR A 170 0.95 12.22 10.73
N VAL A 171 1.95 12.73 10.02
CA VAL A 171 3.35 12.71 10.48
C VAL A 171 3.52 13.58 11.73
N ASP A 172 2.95 14.78 11.74
CA ASP A 172 3.00 15.67 12.91
C ASP A 172 2.32 15.07 14.15
N ALA A 173 1.34 14.18 13.94
CA ALA A 173 0.67 13.42 15.00
C ALA A 173 1.50 12.22 15.51
N GLY A 174 2.64 11.91 14.89
CA GLY A 174 3.57 10.87 15.37
C GLY A 174 3.56 9.57 14.57
N ALA A 175 3.04 9.55 13.35
CA ALA A 175 3.22 8.43 12.42
C ALA A 175 4.67 8.34 11.94
N ASP A 176 5.20 7.14 11.81
CA ASP A 176 6.57 6.88 11.32
C ASP A 176 6.64 6.71 9.81
N LEU A 177 5.53 6.34 9.20
CA LEU A 177 5.37 6.19 7.75
C LEU A 177 3.91 6.42 7.36
N VAL A 178 3.70 7.15 6.27
CA VAL A 178 2.40 7.29 5.62
C VAL A 178 2.45 6.68 4.23
N VAL A 179 1.50 5.80 3.90
CA VAL A 179 1.41 5.13 2.60
C VAL A 179 0.04 5.35 1.98
N GLY A 180 0.02 5.89 0.77
CA GLY A 180 -1.21 6.20 0.04
C GLY A 180 -1.46 5.26 -1.15
N HIS A 181 -2.74 5.15 -1.53
CA HIS A 181 -3.26 4.31 -2.61
C HIS A 181 -4.40 5.03 -3.34
N HIS A 182 -5.04 4.38 -4.29
CA HIS A 182 -6.25 4.77 -5.04
C HIS A 182 -5.99 5.39 -6.41
N SER A 183 -4.98 6.24 -6.58
CA SER A 183 -4.84 6.94 -7.88
C SER A 183 -4.55 6.01 -9.06
N HIS A 184 -4.18 4.76 -8.82
CA HIS A 184 -3.70 3.80 -9.83
C HIS A 184 -2.53 4.36 -10.66
N ARG A 185 -1.82 5.33 -10.09
CA ARG A 185 -0.63 5.98 -10.66
C ARG A 185 0.42 6.13 -9.58
N ILE A 186 1.67 6.04 -9.98
CA ILE A 186 2.77 6.36 -9.09
C ILE A 186 2.77 7.86 -8.78
N ASN A 187 2.82 8.20 -7.50
CA ASN A 187 2.90 9.58 -7.03
C ASN A 187 4.26 9.81 -6.35
N PRO A 188 4.75 11.07 -6.28
CA PRO A 188 5.99 11.41 -5.60
C PRO A 188 5.93 11.08 -4.12
N ILE A 189 7.12 11.04 -3.50
CA ILE A 189 7.32 10.80 -2.08
C ILE A 189 7.80 12.11 -1.46
N GLU A 190 7.28 12.46 -0.27
CA GLU A 190 7.85 13.51 0.58
C GLU A 190 8.70 12.92 1.71
N TYR A 191 9.73 13.68 2.09
CA TYR A 191 10.44 13.50 3.35
C TYR A 191 10.16 14.72 4.23
N TYR A 192 9.17 14.57 5.11
CA TYR A 192 8.62 15.62 5.93
C TYR A 192 8.85 15.30 7.42
N ASN A 193 9.42 16.23 8.18
CA ASN A 193 9.72 16.07 9.61
C ASN A 193 10.41 14.74 9.96
N GLY A 194 11.35 14.29 9.11
CA GLY A 194 12.13 13.07 9.34
C GLY A 194 11.40 11.77 8.98
N LYS A 195 10.21 11.84 8.38
CA LYS A 195 9.38 10.69 7.99
C LYS A 195 8.99 10.75 6.50
N TYR A 196 8.74 9.59 5.91
CA TYR A 196 8.31 9.51 4.52
C TYR A 196 6.80 9.47 4.39
N ILE A 197 6.30 10.16 3.36
CA ILE A 197 4.92 10.14 2.91
C ILE A 197 4.92 9.66 1.45
N CYS A 198 4.49 8.43 1.21
CA CYS A 198 4.32 7.86 -0.12
C CYS A 198 2.87 8.13 -0.55
N TYR A 199 2.63 9.08 -1.46
CA TYR A 199 1.24 9.46 -1.81
C TYR A 199 0.50 8.42 -2.63
N SER A 200 1.18 7.66 -3.49
CA SER A 200 0.66 6.46 -4.12
C SER A 200 1.78 5.63 -4.74
N LEU A 201 1.73 4.33 -4.55
CA LEU A 201 2.67 3.38 -5.14
C LEU A 201 2.25 2.89 -6.54
N GLY A 202 1.05 3.30 -7.01
CA GLY A 202 0.44 2.79 -8.24
C GLY A 202 -0.24 1.44 -8.03
N ASN A 203 -0.58 0.80 -9.14
CA ASN A 203 -1.08 -0.58 -9.12
C ASN A 203 0.06 -1.56 -8.81
N PHE A 204 -0.30 -2.74 -8.31
CA PHE A 204 0.65 -3.84 -8.17
C PHE A 204 0.15 -5.08 -8.93
N SER A 205 -0.47 -6.05 -8.27
CA SER A 205 -1.17 -7.14 -8.95
C SER A 205 -2.61 -6.71 -9.22
N PHE A 206 -2.85 -6.04 -10.35
CA PHE A 206 -4.09 -5.35 -10.66
C PHE A 206 -4.92 -6.11 -11.70
N ALA A 207 -6.03 -6.72 -11.27
CA ALA A 207 -6.88 -7.57 -12.10
C ALA A 207 -8.01 -6.81 -12.84
N GLY A 208 -8.18 -5.52 -12.61
CA GLY A 208 -9.31 -4.74 -13.15
C GLY A 208 -9.23 -4.44 -14.66
N ASN A 209 -8.04 -4.49 -15.27
CA ASN A 209 -7.87 -4.16 -16.69
C ASN A 209 -6.71 -4.94 -17.33
N ASN A 210 -6.99 -5.60 -18.45
CA ASN A 210 -5.97 -6.33 -19.21
C ASN A 210 -5.05 -5.42 -20.03
N LYS A 211 -5.46 -4.17 -20.29
CA LYS A 211 -4.70 -3.18 -21.06
C LYS A 211 -4.81 -1.81 -20.40
N PRO A 212 -4.26 -1.64 -19.21
CA PRO A 212 -4.25 -0.32 -18.57
C PRO A 212 -3.39 0.65 -19.38
N SER A 213 -3.75 1.92 -19.32
CA SER A 213 -3.01 2.99 -20.03
C SER A 213 -1.61 3.25 -19.43
N ASP A 214 -1.40 2.81 -18.20
CA ASP A 214 -0.14 2.87 -17.48
C ASP A 214 0.08 1.55 -16.73
N MET A 215 1.26 0.99 -16.88
CA MET A 215 1.67 -0.24 -16.21
C MET A 215 2.86 -0.01 -15.27
N THR A 216 3.22 1.24 -14.99
CA THR A 216 4.32 1.57 -14.09
C THR A 216 3.89 1.46 -12.62
N THR A 217 4.78 0.94 -11.81
CA THR A 217 4.65 0.86 -10.35
C THR A 217 6.05 0.78 -9.73
N PHE A 218 6.13 0.77 -8.42
CA PHE A 218 7.37 0.48 -7.70
C PHE A 218 7.09 -0.15 -6.34
N LEU A 219 8.06 -0.93 -5.85
CA LEU A 219 8.11 -1.29 -4.45
C LEU A 219 8.88 -0.20 -3.70
N PHE A 220 8.35 0.22 -2.58
CA PHE A 220 9.02 1.12 -1.63
C PHE A 220 9.56 0.29 -0.48
N GLN A 221 10.87 0.31 -0.28
CA GLN A 221 11.53 -0.33 0.86
C GLN A 221 12.17 0.72 1.74
N ILE A 222 12.00 0.59 3.05
CA ILE A 222 12.54 1.51 4.05
C ILE A 222 13.26 0.71 5.14
N ARG A 223 14.42 1.18 5.57
CA ARG A 223 15.10 0.72 6.79
C ARG A 223 14.78 1.67 7.92
N MET A 224 14.20 1.15 8.96
CA MET A 224 13.94 1.87 10.20
C MET A 224 14.81 1.31 11.31
N ARG A 225 15.33 2.21 12.15
CA ARG A 225 16.05 1.85 13.36
C ARG A 225 15.29 2.33 14.59
N LEU A 226 15.11 1.41 15.53
CA LEU A 226 14.62 1.78 16.86
C LEU A 226 15.81 1.98 17.80
N ARG A 227 15.90 3.17 18.38
CA ARG A 227 16.90 3.50 19.40
C ARG A 227 16.24 4.34 20.51
N ASP A 228 16.42 3.91 21.76
CA ASP A 228 15.88 4.59 22.94
C ASP A 228 14.36 4.85 22.87
N GLY A 229 13.62 3.97 22.21
CA GLY A 229 12.17 4.08 22.03
C GLY A 229 11.73 4.98 20.85
N GLU A 230 12.69 5.52 20.08
CA GLU A 230 12.40 6.34 18.92
C GLU A 230 12.73 5.60 17.61
N ALA A 231 11.77 5.56 16.68
CA ALA A 231 11.97 5.02 15.35
C ALA A 231 12.49 6.11 14.40
N THR A 232 13.61 5.83 13.75
CA THR A 232 14.19 6.72 12.73
C THR A 232 14.25 6.03 11.39
N SER A 233 13.96 6.77 10.31
CA SER A 233 14.12 6.31 8.94
C SER A 233 15.59 6.48 8.53
N GLU A 234 16.33 5.38 8.42
CA GLU A 234 17.77 5.43 8.10
C GLU A 234 18.03 5.55 6.60
N ALA A 235 17.28 4.81 5.80
CA ALA A 235 17.39 4.80 4.35
C ALA A 235 16.12 4.28 3.72
N PHE A 236 15.89 4.64 2.49
CA PHE A 236 14.89 3.99 1.63
C PHE A 236 15.51 3.66 0.27
N LYS A 237 14.87 2.77 -0.44
CA LYS A 237 15.09 2.57 -1.88
C LYS A 237 13.77 2.26 -2.56
N ILE A 238 13.73 2.40 -3.86
CA ILE A 238 12.63 1.94 -4.68
C ILE A 238 13.09 0.85 -5.65
N ILE A 239 12.18 -0.03 -6.00
CA ILE A 239 12.38 -1.01 -7.06
C ILE A 239 11.33 -0.72 -8.12
N PRO A 240 11.69 -0.01 -9.20
CA PRO A 240 10.79 0.25 -10.31
C PRO A 240 10.30 -1.04 -10.95
N CYS A 241 9.00 -1.16 -11.12
CA CYS A 241 8.35 -2.36 -11.64
C CYS A 241 7.32 -2.02 -12.72
N ARG A 242 7.00 -3.01 -13.52
CA ARG A 242 5.77 -3.06 -14.29
C ARG A 242 4.79 -3.97 -13.57
N ILE A 243 3.47 -3.67 -13.61
CA ILE A 243 2.40 -4.48 -13.00
C ILE A 243 2.18 -5.84 -13.72
N SER A 244 3.01 -6.17 -14.68
CA SER A 244 2.90 -7.34 -15.54
C SER A 244 4.27 -7.90 -15.89
N SER A 245 4.35 -9.20 -16.15
CA SER A 245 5.54 -9.80 -16.74
C SER A 245 5.65 -9.55 -18.26
N ARG A 246 4.58 -9.01 -18.88
CA ARG A 246 4.47 -8.75 -20.32
C ARG A 246 4.41 -7.27 -20.62
N THR A 247 4.81 -6.90 -21.85
CA THR A 247 4.79 -5.52 -22.34
C THR A 247 3.54 -5.17 -23.14
N ASP A 248 2.79 -6.16 -23.59
CA ASP A 248 1.66 -6.01 -24.53
C ASP A 248 0.29 -6.11 -23.83
N TYR A 249 0.22 -6.70 -22.64
CA TYR A 249 -0.98 -6.75 -21.81
C TYR A 249 -0.61 -6.98 -20.34
N ASN A 250 -1.57 -6.76 -19.45
CA ASN A 250 -1.43 -7.03 -18.04
C ASN A 250 -1.79 -8.49 -17.74
N ASP A 251 -0.81 -9.27 -17.27
CA ASP A 251 -0.97 -10.65 -16.81
C ASP A 251 -1.02 -10.79 -15.28
N PHE A 252 -1.04 -9.64 -14.57
CA PHE A 252 -1.17 -9.55 -13.11
C PHE A 252 0.03 -10.10 -12.33
N ALA A 253 1.20 -10.18 -12.96
CA ALA A 253 2.44 -10.60 -12.34
C ALA A 253 3.46 -9.45 -12.32
N PRO A 254 3.46 -8.60 -11.29
CA PRO A 254 4.41 -7.49 -11.16
C PRO A 254 5.84 -7.95 -11.35
N THR A 255 6.61 -7.18 -12.11
CA THR A 255 7.96 -7.56 -12.51
C THR A 255 8.90 -6.34 -12.44
N PRO A 256 10.02 -6.42 -11.71
CA PRO A 256 11.03 -5.37 -11.71
C PRO A 256 11.57 -5.08 -13.11
N TYR A 257 11.78 -3.82 -13.42
CA TYR A 257 12.49 -3.41 -14.62
C TYR A 257 13.99 -3.73 -14.47
N THR A 258 14.58 -4.17 -15.58
CA THR A 258 16.03 -4.46 -15.67
C THR A 258 16.74 -3.56 -16.66
N ASP A 259 15.99 -2.79 -17.43
CA ASP A 259 16.54 -1.86 -18.41
C ASP A 259 16.46 -0.42 -17.90
N ASP A 260 17.54 0.33 -18.12
CA ASP A 260 17.69 1.71 -17.63
C ASP A 260 16.61 2.65 -18.18
N SER A 261 16.14 2.41 -19.39
CA SER A 261 15.14 3.27 -20.03
C SER A 261 13.78 3.18 -19.34
N SER A 262 13.34 1.98 -18.97
CA SER A 262 12.10 1.77 -18.21
C SER A 262 12.21 2.27 -16.76
N ILE A 263 13.35 2.03 -16.12
CA ILE A 263 13.66 2.56 -14.79
C ILE A 263 13.58 4.09 -14.81
N GLU A 264 14.22 4.74 -15.79
CA GLU A 264 14.22 6.20 -15.90
C GLU A 264 12.82 6.78 -16.15
N VAL A 265 11.92 6.06 -16.81
CA VAL A 265 10.51 6.49 -16.93
C VAL A 265 9.86 6.64 -15.55
N VAL A 266 10.04 5.67 -14.66
CA VAL A 266 9.50 5.71 -13.29
C VAL A 266 10.15 6.86 -12.51
N LEU A 267 11.47 6.93 -12.50
CA LEU A 267 12.23 7.96 -11.76
C LEU A 267 11.86 9.37 -12.22
N ARG A 268 11.78 9.60 -13.53
CA ARG A 268 11.40 10.88 -14.12
C ARG A 268 9.96 11.24 -13.75
N THR A 269 9.03 10.29 -13.80
CA THR A 269 7.64 10.53 -13.41
C THR A 269 7.54 11.00 -11.96
N LEU A 270 8.25 10.35 -11.05
CA LEU A 270 8.28 10.73 -9.64
C LEU A 270 8.91 12.11 -9.43
N ARG A 271 10.08 12.37 -10.04
CA ARG A 271 10.78 13.66 -9.93
C ARG A 271 9.96 14.83 -10.51
N GLU A 272 9.42 14.67 -11.72
CA GLU A 272 8.66 15.75 -12.38
C GLU A 272 7.40 16.14 -11.61
N ASN A 273 6.68 15.14 -11.07
CA ASN A 273 5.48 15.40 -10.27
C ASN A 273 5.82 15.87 -8.84
N GLY A 274 7.00 15.51 -8.33
CA GLY A 274 7.53 15.97 -7.04
C GLY A 274 7.80 17.47 -6.99
N LYS A 275 8.10 18.12 -8.14
CA LYS A 275 8.33 19.57 -8.22
C LYS A 275 7.18 20.43 -7.69
N ARG A 276 6.02 19.85 -7.44
CA ARG A 276 4.83 20.51 -6.88
C ARG A 276 4.78 20.46 -5.35
N LEU A 277 5.69 19.73 -4.72
CA LEU A 277 5.71 19.51 -3.28
C LEU A 277 6.94 20.20 -2.65
N ASP A 278 6.77 20.79 -1.48
CA ASP A 278 7.83 21.53 -0.79
C ASP A 278 8.93 20.61 -0.22
N TYR A 279 8.57 19.37 0.10
CA TYR A 279 9.46 18.39 0.74
C TYR A 279 9.64 17.12 -0.11
N ALA A 280 9.45 17.25 -1.43
CA ALA A 280 9.62 16.11 -2.32
C ALA A 280 11.03 15.53 -2.23
N VAL A 281 11.10 14.23 -2.27
CA VAL A 281 12.36 13.52 -2.48
C VAL A 281 12.86 13.83 -3.90
N GLU A 282 14.09 14.31 -4.01
CA GLU A 282 14.70 14.64 -5.30
C GLU A 282 15.36 13.43 -5.95
N GLU A 283 15.95 12.55 -5.13
CA GLU A 283 16.64 11.35 -5.59
C GLU A 283 15.94 10.09 -5.05
N TYR A 284 15.78 9.11 -5.90
CA TYR A 284 15.15 7.83 -5.60
C TYR A 284 16.21 6.71 -5.71
N PRO A 285 16.86 6.32 -4.61
CA PRO A 285 17.88 5.27 -4.61
C PRO A 285 17.31 3.94 -5.09
N LEU A 286 18.08 3.21 -5.89
CA LEU A 286 17.75 1.87 -6.39
C LEU A 286 18.45 0.77 -5.59
N LYS A 287 19.41 1.16 -4.74
CA LYS A 287 20.21 0.28 -3.88
C LYS A 287 20.25 0.84 -2.47
N TRP A 288 20.56 -0.01 -1.53
CA TRP A 288 20.88 0.45 -0.18
C TRP A 288 22.25 1.14 -0.15
N PRO A 289 22.50 2.09 0.78
CA PRO A 289 23.79 2.79 0.88
C PRO A 289 24.99 1.87 1.10
N ASP A 290 24.78 0.68 1.66
CA ASP A 290 25.81 -0.33 1.92
C ASP A 290 26.00 -1.31 0.75
N GLU A 291 25.26 -1.14 -0.33
CA GLU A 291 25.38 -1.91 -1.60
C GLU A 291 26.09 -1.11 -2.72
N GLU A 292 26.56 0.10 -2.42
CA GLU A 292 27.29 0.98 -3.36
C GLU A 292 28.78 0.64 -3.49
#